data_25f572cd0a65952cfd8b44dd85cd593a
#
_entry.id   25f572cd0a65952cfd8b44dd85cd593a
#
_cell.length_a   1.000
_cell.length_b   1.000
_cell.length_c   1.000
_cell.angle_alpha   90.00
_cell.angle_beta   90.00
_cell.angle_gamma   90.00
#
_symmetry.space_group_name_H-M   'P 1'
#
loop_
_entity.id
_entity.type
_entity.pdbx_description
1 polymer ?
#
loop_
_entity_poly.entity_id
_entity_poly.type
_entity_poly.pdbx_seq_one_letter_code
_entity_poly.pdbx_strand_id
1 'polypeptide(L)' 'MTPPQVANLMWAYGTLGRAPGAATWAALERKAVEAVRDMIPQEAANLTWAFAALGRAPGVATWEALKRRAGEAAQ' A
#
# COMPACT_ATOMS: atom_id res chain seq x y z
N MET A 1 8.74 -9.43 4.13
CA MET A 1 9.05 -8.06 3.70
C MET A 1 8.76 -7.09 4.84
N THR A 2 9.58 -6.08 4.98
CA THR A 2 9.37 -5.04 5.97
C THR A 2 8.37 -3.99 5.44
N PRO A 3 7.73 -3.19 6.33
CA PRO A 3 6.82 -2.14 5.87
C PRO A 3 7.42 -1.21 4.81
N PRO A 4 8.65 -0.68 4.98
CA PRO A 4 9.25 0.16 3.93
C PRO A 4 9.42 -0.56 2.60
N GLN A 5 9.77 -1.84 2.62
CA GLN A 5 9.95 -2.61 1.39
C GLN A 5 8.64 -2.77 0.64
N VAL A 6 7.54 -3.04 1.36
CA VAL A 6 6.21 -3.16 0.74
C VAL A 6 5.81 -1.84 0.10
N ALA A 7 5.94 -0.74 0.85
CA ALA A 7 5.58 0.58 0.35
C ALA A 7 6.41 0.97 -0.87
N ASN A 8 7.72 0.72 -0.83
CA ASN A 8 8.62 1.05 -1.92
C ASN A 8 8.30 0.25 -3.18
N LEU A 9 8.01 -1.05 -3.02
CA LEU A 9 7.69 -1.90 -4.16
C LEU A 9 6.38 -1.46 -4.82
N MET A 10 5.36 -1.21 -4.02
CA MET A 10 4.08 -0.73 -4.55
C MET A 10 4.23 0.64 -5.21
N TRP A 11 5.02 1.53 -4.62
CA TRP A 11 5.30 2.83 -5.19
C TRP A 11 6.00 2.70 -6.55
N ALA A 12 6.94 1.77 -6.67
CA ALA A 12 7.63 1.51 -7.94
C ALA A 12 6.66 1.07 -9.03
N TYR A 13 5.75 0.15 -8.72
CA TYR A 13 4.73 -0.26 -9.68
C TYR A 13 3.83 0.92 -10.07
N GLY A 14 3.44 1.74 -9.09
CA GLY A 14 2.64 2.93 -9.36
C GLY A 14 3.36 3.91 -10.28
N THR A 15 4.65 4.12 -10.04
CA THR A 15 5.46 5.03 -10.87
C THR A 15 5.59 4.51 -12.30
N LEU A 16 5.74 3.19 -12.47
CA LEU A 16 5.80 2.58 -13.79
C LEU A 16 4.45 2.55 -14.50
N GLY A 17 3.36 2.72 -13.75
CA GLY A 17 2.01 2.63 -14.29
C GLY A 17 1.64 1.21 -14.71
N ARG A 18 2.30 0.20 -14.16
CA ARG A 18 2.08 -1.20 -14.52
C ARG A 18 1.91 -2.05 -13.26
N ALA A 19 0.77 -2.72 -13.16
CA ALA A 19 0.54 -3.65 -12.08
C ALA A 19 1.28 -4.96 -12.33
N PRO A 20 1.75 -5.64 -11.29
CA PRO A 20 2.31 -6.98 -11.45
C PRO A 20 1.21 -7.98 -11.81
N GLY A 21 1.59 -9.20 -12.17
CA GLY A 21 0.62 -10.27 -12.43
C GLY A 21 -0.28 -10.54 -11.23
N ALA A 22 -1.41 -11.18 -11.47
CA ALA A 22 -2.45 -11.38 -10.46
C ALA A 22 -1.92 -12.09 -9.19
N ALA A 23 -1.08 -13.12 -9.36
CA ALA A 23 -0.54 -13.85 -8.21
C ALA A 23 0.37 -12.97 -7.35
N THR A 24 1.23 -12.18 -7.99
CA THR A 24 2.13 -11.26 -7.30
C THR A 24 1.32 -10.15 -6.61
N TRP A 25 0.30 -9.63 -7.28
CA TRP A 25 -0.57 -8.61 -6.71
C TRP A 25 -1.25 -9.13 -5.43
N ALA A 26 -1.83 -10.33 -5.48
CA ALA A 26 -2.48 -10.93 -4.32
C ALA A 26 -1.51 -11.11 -3.14
N ALA A 27 -0.27 -11.54 -3.44
CA ALA A 27 0.74 -11.69 -2.40
C ALA A 27 1.12 -10.35 -1.78
N LEU A 28 1.27 -9.31 -2.60
CA LEU A 28 1.57 -7.96 -2.11
C LEU A 28 0.44 -7.40 -1.26
N GLU A 29 -0.82 -7.63 -1.65
CA GLU A 29 -1.95 -7.17 -0.85
C GLU A 29 -1.98 -7.84 0.53
N ARG A 30 -1.69 -9.14 0.60
CA ARG A 30 -1.62 -9.83 1.89
C ARG A 30 -0.53 -9.24 2.78
N LYS A 31 0.63 -8.97 2.20
CA LYS A 31 1.73 -8.35 2.94
C LYS A 31 1.40 -6.91 3.33
N ALA A 32 0.71 -6.19 2.46
CA ALA A 32 0.32 -4.82 2.74
C ALA A 32 -0.59 -4.71 3.97
N VAL A 33 -1.56 -5.60 4.10
CA VAL A 33 -2.45 -5.61 5.27
C VAL A 33 -1.65 -5.71 6.57
N GLU A 34 -0.65 -6.60 6.60
CA GLU A 34 0.20 -6.76 7.78
C GLU A 34 1.11 -5.57 7.99
N ALA A 35 1.69 -5.07 6.90
CA ALA A 35 2.72 -4.05 6.97
C ALA A 35 2.18 -2.67 7.35
N VAL A 36 0.94 -2.35 6.96
CA VAL A 36 0.34 -1.04 7.23
C VAL A 36 0.32 -0.74 8.72
N ARG A 37 0.16 -1.75 9.56
CA ARG A 37 0.12 -1.57 11.02
C ARG A 37 1.39 -0.94 11.56
N ASP A 38 2.53 -1.22 10.91
CA ASP A 38 3.84 -0.78 11.36
C ASP A 38 4.42 0.32 10.46
N MET A 39 3.66 0.78 9.49
CA MET A 39 4.12 1.85 8.59
C MET A 39 4.10 3.20 9.28
N ILE A 40 5.15 3.99 9.02
CA ILE A 40 5.09 5.41 9.34
C ILE A 40 4.12 6.10 8.37
N PRO A 41 3.57 7.28 8.72
CA PRO A 41 2.59 7.95 7.85
C PRO A 41 3.05 8.16 6.42
N GLN A 42 4.33 8.45 6.18
CA GLN A 42 4.85 8.64 4.84
C GLN A 42 4.73 7.38 4.00
N GLU A 43 5.01 6.23 4.60
CA GLU A 43 4.91 4.94 3.89
C GLU A 43 3.46 4.62 3.54
N ALA A 44 2.54 4.88 4.46
CA ALA A 44 1.12 4.68 4.21
C ALA A 44 0.62 5.59 3.08
N ALA A 45 1.09 6.83 3.05
CA ALA A 45 0.74 7.77 1.98
C ALA A 45 1.26 7.27 0.63
N ASN A 46 2.50 6.78 0.59
CA ASN A 46 3.09 6.25 -0.65
C ASN A 46 2.32 5.03 -1.15
N LEU A 47 1.89 4.16 -0.25
CA LEU A 47 1.12 2.98 -0.61
C LEU A 47 -0.24 3.37 -1.18
N THR A 48 -0.91 4.33 -0.54
CA THR A 48 -2.20 4.84 -1.01
C THR A 48 -2.06 5.45 -2.40
N TRP A 49 -1.03 6.25 -2.61
CA TRP A 49 -0.75 6.85 -3.92
C TRP A 49 -0.54 5.79 -4.99
N ALA A 50 0.18 4.70 -4.65
CA ALA A 50 0.45 3.63 -5.59
C ALA A 50 -0.84 2.94 -6.06
N PHE A 51 -1.78 2.66 -5.14
CA PHE A 51 -3.07 2.10 -5.52
C PHE A 51 -3.81 3.04 -6.47
N ALA A 52 -3.84 4.34 -6.17
CA ALA A 52 -4.49 5.32 -7.02
C ALA A 52 -3.84 5.41 -8.40
N ALA A 53 -2.51 5.41 -8.44
CA ALA A 53 -1.76 5.51 -9.71
C ALA A 53 -1.99 4.29 -10.60
N LEU A 54 -2.18 3.12 -10.01
CA LEU A 54 -2.47 1.89 -10.74
C LEU A 54 -3.94 1.74 -11.11
N GLY A 55 -4.80 2.63 -10.61
CA GLY A 55 -6.24 2.53 -10.84
C GLY A 55 -6.88 1.34 -10.14
N ARG A 56 -6.29 0.87 -9.05
CA ARG A 56 -6.77 -0.29 -8.31
C ARG A 56 -7.13 0.11 -6.88
N ALA A 57 -8.29 -0.36 -6.41
CA ALA A 57 -8.66 -0.16 -5.03
C ALA A 57 -8.00 -1.23 -4.16
N PRO A 58 -7.51 -0.89 -2.96
CA PRO A 58 -7.03 -1.90 -2.03
C PRO A 58 -8.18 -2.76 -1.50
N GLY A 59 -7.85 -3.92 -0.98
CA GLY A 59 -8.84 -4.76 -0.31
C GLY A 59 -9.40 -4.06 0.93
N VAL A 60 -10.56 -4.52 1.41
CA VAL A 60 -11.25 -3.86 2.53
C VAL A 60 -10.35 -3.72 3.76
N ALA A 61 -9.65 -4.79 4.13
CA ALA A 61 -8.77 -4.76 5.31
C ALA A 61 -7.64 -3.75 5.16
N THR A 62 -7.03 -3.72 3.97
CA THR A 62 -5.96 -2.76 3.68
C THR A 62 -6.50 -1.33 3.69
N TRP A 63 -7.67 -1.12 3.08
CA TRP A 63 -8.30 0.20 3.04
C TRP A 63 -8.58 0.73 4.44
N GLU A 64 -9.15 -0.10 5.31
CA GLU A 64 -9.45 0.31 6.68
C GLU A 64 -8.18 0.66 7.46
N ALA A 65 -7.11 -0.14 7.27
CA ALA A 65 -5.83 0.13 7.91
C ALA A 65 -5.22 1.43 7.42
N LEU A 66 -5.29 1.68 6.11
CA LEU A 66 -4.76 2.92 5.52
C LEU A 66 -5.52 4.14 6.00
N LYS A 67 -6.86 4.05 6.10
CA LYS A 67 -7.65 5.16 6.63
C LYS A 67 -7.26 5.49 8.07
N ARG A 68 -7.02 4.47 8.88
CA ARG A 68 -6.59 4.68 10.27
C ARG A 68 -5.26 5.41 10.34
N ARG A 69 -4.29 4.97 9.53
CA ARG A 69 -2.98 5.61 9.50
C ARG A 69 -3.04 7.04 8.97
N ALA A 70 -3.88 7.29 7.97
CA ALA A 70 -4.09 8.63 7.45
C ALA A 70 -4.68 9.55 8.52
N GLY A 71 -5.63 9.05 9.31
CA GLY A 71 -6.20 9.80 10.42
C GLY A 71 -5.16 10.17 11.47
N GLU A 72 -4.26 9.25 11.81
CA GLU A 72 -3.17 9.52 12.74
C GLU A 72 -2.22 10.58 12.19
N ALA A 73 -1.92 10.53 10.90
CA ALA A 73 -1.01 11.50 10.28
C ALA A 73 -1.61 12.90 10.23
N ALA A 74 -2.94 13.01 10.20
CA ALA A 74 -3.63 14.29 10.11
C ALA A 74 -3.75 15.01 11.46
N GLN A 75 -3.41 14.34 12.57
CA GLN A 75 -3.51 14.93 13.92
C GLN A 75 -2.28 15.72 14.32
#